data_cb7c750c1f704fdde30c8c6050898721
#
_entry.id   cb7c750c1f704fdde30c8c6050898721
#
_cell.length_a   1.000
_cell.length_b   1.000
_cell.length_c   1.000
_cell.angle_alpha   90.00
_cell.angle_beta   90.00
_cell.angle_gamma   90.00
#
_symmetry.space_group_name_H-M   'P 1'
#
loop_
_entity.id
_entity.type
_entity.pdbx_description
1 polymer ?
#
loop_
_entity_poly.entity_id
_entity_poly.type
_entity_poly.pdbx_seq_one_letter_code
_entity_poly.pdbx_strand_id
1 'polypeptide(L)'
;MTIQSQTEKMMVPPKKPTPFKKPLENWRDSKMIQDIIKQNPIIEKIIMTESSGNPKAENKNSGARGLMQIMKNTAELDTGFGVNYNLNYNELFDPEKNVQFGSDYYLGLKKYYGNDRDALIAYNYGPGNTDDWLEQGADLNSLPKETQNYLKKILEE
;
A
#
# COMPACT_ATOMS: atom_id res chain seq x y z
N MET A 1 -37.76 -33.25 -40.44
CA MET A 1 -37.99 -32.65 -39.11
C MET A 1 -36.73 -31.96 -38.66
N THR A 2 -36.69 -30.65 -38.77
CA THR A 2 -35.59 -29.83 -38.25
C THR A 2 -35.91 -29.47 -36.81
N ILE A 3 -35.12 -30.02 -35.90
CA ILE A 3 -35.16 -29.58 -34.48
C ILE A 3 -34.38 -28.27 -34.43
N GLN A 4 -35.10 -27.16 -34.35
CA GLN A 4 -34.48 -25.88 -33.99
C GLN A 4 -34.16 -25.95 -32.52
N SER A 5 -32.90 -26.13 -32.15
CA SER A 5 -32.42 -25.86 -30.81
C SER A 5 -32.45 -24.33 -30.62
N GLN A 6 -33.51 -23.87 -30.00
CA GLN A 6 -33.49 -22.49 -29.43
C GLN A 6 -32.50 -22.55 -28.28
N THR A 7 -31.26 -22.15 -28.53
CA THR A 7 -30.41 -21.69 -27.46
C THR A 7 -31.01 -20.41 -26.93
N GLU A 8 -31.80 -20.49 -25.86
CA GLU A 8 -32.12 -19.34 -25.06
C GLU A 8 -30.80 -18.71 -24.63
N LYS A 9 -30.42 -17.63 -25.31
CA LYS A 9 -29.40 -16.73 -24.77
C LYS A 9 -29.94 -16.27 -23.43
N MET A 10 -29.41 -16.80 -22.33
CA MET A 10 -29.63 -16.22 -21.02
C MET A 10 -29.19 -14.77 -21.09
N MET A 11 -30.15 -13.85 -21.21
CA MET A 11 -29.89 -12.43 -21.10
C MET A 11 -29.47 -12.18 -19.65
N VAL A 12 -28.16 -11.93 -19.45
CA VAL A 12 -27.68 -11.39 -18.19
C VAL A 12 -28.41 -10.06 -17.99
N PRO A 13 -29.21 -9.91 -16.91
CA PRO A 13 -29.89 -8.64 -16.68
C PRO A 13 -28.84 -7.53 -16.63
N PRO A 14 -29.14 -6.36 -17.21
CA PRO A 14 -28.21 -5.23 -17.16
C PRO A 14 -27.85 -4.98 -15.72
N LYS A 15 -26.54 -4.95 -15.42
CA LYS A 15 -26.06 -4.53 -14.09
C LYS A 15 -26.71 -3.19 -13.78
N LYS A 16 -27.41 -3.11 -12.66
CA LYS A 16 -27.89 -1.81 -12.16
C LYS A 16 -26.69 -0.85 -12.18
N PRO A 17 -26.84 0.37 -12.72
CA PRO A 17 -25.77 1.35 -12.68
C PRO A 17 -25.33 1.48 -11.22
N THR A 18 -24.02 1.29 -10.98
CA THR A 18 -23.47 1.56 -9.67
C THR A 18 -23.78 3.02 -9.31
N PRO A 19 -24.38 3.28 -8.15
CA PRO A 19 -24.63 4.66 -7.77
C PRO A 19 -23.32 5.45 -7.84
N PHE A 20 -23.39 6.64 -8.42
CA PHE A 20 -22.25 7.56 -8.50
C PHE A 20 -21.69 7.75 -7.09
N LYS A 21 -20.49 7.22 -6.83
CA LYS A 21 -19.79 7.51 -5.58
C LYS A 21 -19.24 8.93 -5.67
N LYS A 22 -19.77 9.81 -4.82
CA LYS A 22 -19.19 11.14 -4.62
C LYS A 22 -17.69 10.94 -4.24
N PRO A 23 -16.76 11.66 -4.90
CA PRO A 23 -15.35 11.61 -4.50
C PRO A 23 -15.20 11.90 -3.01
N LEU A 24 -14.35 11.13 -2.30
CA LEU A 24 -14.08 11.36 -0.89
C LEU A 24 -13.40 12.72 -0.72
N GLU A 25 -14.02 13.60 0.05
CA GLU A 25 -13.42 14.89 0.43
C GLU A 25 -12.28 14.70 1.44
N ASN A 26 -12.38 13.64 2.26
CA ASN A 26 -11.37 13.27 3.24
C ASN A 26 -11.22 11.75 3.26
N TRP A 27 -9.98 11.27 3.11
CA TRP A 27 -9.69 9.83 3.15
C TRP A 27 -10.06 9.16 4.47
N ARG A 28 -10.11 9.93 5.58
CA ARG A 28 -10.55 9.42 6.89
C ARG A 28 -12.02 9.02 6.91
N ASP A 29 -12.82 9.50 5.96
CA ASP A 29 -14.23 9.11 5.80
C ASP A 29 -14.40 7.79 5.01
N SER A 30 -13.31 7.25 4.46
CA SER A 30 -13.34 5.96 3.79
C SER A 30 -13.50 4.82 4.78
N LYS A 31 -14.60 4.08 4.67
CA LYS A 31 -14.82 2.89 5.50
C LYS A 31 -13.73 1.83 5.24
N MET A 32 -13.33 1.64 3.98
CA MET A 32 -12.26 0.70 3.63
C MET A 32 -10.96 1.04 4.36
N ILE A 33 -10.54 2.31 4.32
CA ILE A 33 -9.30 2.75 4.97
C ILE A 33 -9.43 2.61 6.49
N GLN A 34 -10.57 2.99 7.08
CA GLN A 34 -10.78 2.85 8.52
C GLN A 34 -10.78 1.39 8.97
N ASP A 35 -11.34 0.48 8.18
CA ASP A 35 -11.28 -0.96 8.47
C ASP A 35 -9.83 -1.49 8.42
N ILE A 36 -9.02 -1.04 7.46
CA ILE A 36 -7.60 -1.40 7.37
C ILE A 36 -6.84 -0.91 8.61
N ILE A 37 -7.03 0.34 9.01
CA ILE A 37 -6.39 0.94 10.18
C ILE A 37 -6.83 0.24 11.47
N LYS A 38 -8.11 -0.11 11.58
CA LYS A 38 -8.65 -0.82 12.75
C LYS A 38 -8.01 -2.20 12.92
N GLN A 39 -7.79 -2.92 11.81
CA GLN A 39 -7.12 -4.22 11.84
C GLN A 39 -5.62 -4.11 12.10
N ASN A 40 -4.99 -3.05 11.60
CA ASN A 40 -3.54 -2.80 11.71
C ASN A 40 -3.29 -1.31 12.01
N PRO A 41 -3.33 -0.90 13.28
CA PRO A 41 -3.19 0.51 13.67
C PRO A 41 -1.87 1.17 13.23
N ILE A 42 -0.82 0.39 13.01
CA ILE A 42 0.46 0.90 12.51
C ILE A 42 0.35 1.57 11.14
N ILE A 43 -0.65 1.19 10.34
CA ILE A 43 -0.87 1.77 9.01
C ILE A 43 -1.14 3.28 9.10
N GLU A 44 -1.92 3.73 10.09
CA GLU A 44 -2.14 5.17 10.28
C GLU A 44 -0.85 5.91 10.62
N LYS A 45 0.01 5.32 11.43
CA LYS A 45 1.32 5.89 11.77
C LYS A 45 2.24 5.99 10.54
N ILE A 46 2.20 4.98 9.67
CA ILE A 46 2.92 5.02 8.39
C ILE A 46 2.39 6.17 7.52
N ILE A 47 1.08 6.27 7.35
CA ILE A 47 0.44 7.36 6.57
C ILE A 47 0.89 8.72 7.10
N MET A 48 0.79 8.96 8.40
CA MET A 48 1.15 10.24 8.99
C MET A 48 2.64 10.55 8.88
N THR A 49 3.50 9.55 8.97
CA THR A 49 4.94 9.71 8.81
C THR A 49 5.33 9.96 7.36
N GLU A 50 4.72 9.26 6.41
CA GLU A 50 5.04 9.36 4.99
C GLU A 50 4.51 10.62 4.32
N SER A 51 3.27 10.99 4.58
CA SER A 51 2.56 12.04 3.82
C SER A 51 1.91 13.11 4.69
N SER A 52 1.96 13.00 6.01
CA SER A 52 1.16 13.81 6.93
C SER A 52 -0.35 13.77 6.61
N GLY A 53 -0.82 12.68 6.02
CA GLY A 53 -2.21 12.52 5.62
C GLY A 53 -2.60 13.25 4.34
N ASN A 54 -1.63 13.66 3.51
CA ASN A 54 -1.90 14.29 2.22
C ASN A 54 -1.98 13.25 1.09
N PRO A 55 -3.19 12.97 0.54
CA PRO A 55 -3.33 11.98 -0.53
C PRO A 55 -2.67 12.39 -1.85
N LYS A 56 -2.34 13.66 -2.01
CA LYS A 56 -1.67 14.22 -3.20
C LYS A 56 -0.17 14.44 -3.01
N ALA A 57 0.39 13.97 -1.89
CA ALA A 57 1.81 14.11 -1.62
C ALA A 57 2.64 13.41 -2.70
N GLU A 58 3.66 14.09 -3.17
CA GLU A 58 4.63 13.55 -4.12
C GLU A 58 6.03 13.98 -3.70
N ASN A 59 6.91 12.99 -3.51
CA ASN A 59 8.32 13.25 -3.29
C ASN A 59 9.01 13.45 -4.65
N LYS A 60 9.46 14.67 -4.94
CA LYS A 60 10.06 14.99 -6.23
C LYS A 60 11.40 14.31 -6.48
N ASN A 61 12.09 13.88 -5.44
CA ASN A 61 13.38 13.19 -5.56
C ASN A 61 13.20 11.71 -5.87
N SER A 62 12.31 11.02 -5.12
CA SER A 62 12.06 9.59 -5.27
C SER A 62 10.93 9.25 -6.23
N GLY A 63 10.01 10.20 -6.45
CA GLY A 63 8.76 9.97 -7.18
C GLY A 63 7.70 9.23 -6.37
N ALA A 64 7.91 8.99 -5.08
CA ALA A 64 6.90 8.35 -4.23
C ALA A 64 5.63 9.20 -4.14
N ARG A 65 4.46 8.55 -4.17
CA ARG A 65 3.16 9.22 -4.26
C ARG A 65 2.16 8.74 -3.23
N GLY A 66 1.32 9.67 -2.80
CA GLY A 66 0.09 9.42 -2.06
C GLY A 66 0.30 9.20 -0.57
N LEU A 67 -0.76 8.73 0.09
CA LEU A 67 -0.81 8.61 1.54
C LEU A 67 0.33 7.78 2.14
N MET A 68 0.67 6.67 1.52
CA MET A 68 1.72 5.76 2.00
C MET A 68 3.02 5.86 1.20
N GLN A 69 3.15 6.88 0.34
CA GLN A 69 4.36 7.19 -0.42
C GLN A 69 4.92 5.97 -1.18
N ILE A 70 4.11 5.45 -2.09
CA ILE A 70 4.48 4.30 -2.90
C ILE A 70 5.32 4.73 -4.11
N MET A 71 6.42 4.04 -4.33
CA MET A 71 7.28 4.24 -5.49
C MET A 71 6.68 3.65 -6.76
N LYS A 72 6.99 4.23 -7.90
CA LYS A 72 6.51 3.75 -9.20
C LYS A 72 6.82 2.26 -9.42
N ASN A 73 8.07 1.88 -9.22
CA ASN A 73 8.49 0.48 -9.42
C ASN A 73 7.79 -0.47 -8.46
N THR A 74 7.56 -0.06 -7.22
CA THR A 74 6.81 -0.86 -6.24
C THR A 74 5.38 -1.09 -6.69
N ALA A 75 4.72 -0.08 -7.23
CA ALA A 75 3.33 -0.17 -7.71
C ALA A 75 3.20 -0.97 -9.01
N GLU A 76 4.11 -0.79 -9.97
CA GLU A 76 3.98 -1.30 -11.33
C GLU A 76 4.70 -2.63 -11.57
N LEU A 77 5.65 -3.01 -10.71
CA LEU A 77 6.39 -4.26 -10.81
C LEU A 77 5.94 -5.24 -9.71
N ASP A 78 6.15 -6.52 -9.93
CA ASP A 78 5.94 -7.54 -8.91
C ASP A 78 6.93 -7.35 -7.77
N THR A 79 6.42 -7.06 -6.57
CA THR A 79 7.25 -6.84 -5.39
C THR A 79 7.73 -8.13 -4.72
N GLY A 80 7.09 -9.27 -5.00
CA GLY A 80 7.39 -10.55 -4.38
C GLY A 80 6.98 -10.68 -2.90
N PHE A 81 6.31 -9.69 -2.31
CA PHE A 81 5.91 -9.69 -0.90
C PHE A 81 4.41 -9.92 -0.71
N GLY A 82 3.83 -10.84 -1.48
CA GLY A 82 2.41 -11.23 -1.32
C GLY A 82 1.42 -10.25 -1.94
N VAL A 83 1.87 -9.19 -2.57
CA VAL A 83 1.03 -8.33 -3.40
C VAL A 83 0.97 -8.94 -4.79
N ASN A 84 -0.20 -9.42 -5.18
CA ASN A 84 -0.41 -10.15 -6.44
C ASN A 84 -1.13 -9.31 -7.52
N TYR A 85 -1.08 -8.00 -7.39
CA TYR A 85 -1.63 -7.05 -8.35
C TYR A 85 -0.72 -5.83 -8.45
N ASN A 86 -0.83 -5.13 -9.57
CA ASN A 86 -0.09 -3.91 -9.83
C ASN A 86 -1.06 -2.72 -9.88
N LEU A 87 -0.57 -1.55 -9.54
CA LEU A 87 -1.25 -0.29 -9.75
C LEU A 87 -0.53 0.52 -10.81
N ASN A 88 -1.30 1.24 -11.63
CA ASN A 88 -0.75 2.28 -12.46
C ASN A 88 -0.25 3.44 -11.58
N TYR A 89 0.88 4.03 -11.92
CA TYR A 89 1.49 5.12 -11.15
C TYR A 89 0.53 6.29 -10.88
N ASN A 90 -0.36 6.60 -11.83
CA ASN A 90 -1.35 7.67 -11.66
C ASN A 90 -2.45 7.30 -10.65
N GLU A 91 -2.70 6.02 -10.40
CA GLU A 91 -3.68 5.57 -9.41
C GLU A 91 -3.21 5.78 -7.96
N LEU A 92 -1.93 6.06 -7.75
CA LEU A 92 -1.36 6.25 -6.42
C LEU A 92 -1.86 7.51 -5.70
N PHE A 93 -2.48 8.44 -6.40
CA PHE A 93 -3.15 9.58 -5.78
C PHE A 93 -4.59 9.26 -5.32
N ASP A 94 -5.13 8.11 -5.68
CA ASP A 94 -6.39 7.61 -5.12
C ASP A 94 -6.13 7.09 -3.70
N PRO A 95 -6.74 7.67 -2.66
CA PRO A 95 -6.45 7.30 -1.28
C PRO A 95 -6.75 5.83 -0.98
N GLU A 96 -7.86 5.30 -1.46
CA GLU A 96 -8.25 3.91 -1.18
C GLU A 96 -7.31 2.91 -1.87
N LYS A 97 -6.95 3.15 -3.12
CA LYS A 97 -5.99 2.31 -3.85
C LYS A 97 -4.60 2.38 -3.24
N ASN A 98 -4.15 3.57 -2.86
CA ASN A 98 -2.85 3.77 -2.23
C ASN A 98 -2.74 3.02 -0.91
N VAL A 99 -3.72 3.18 -0.01
CA VAL A 99 -3.69 2.54 1.30
C VAL A 99 -3.89 1.03 1.21
N GLN A 100 -4.75 0.55 0.31
CA GLN A 100 -4.91 -0.89 0.09
C GLN A 100 -3.59 -1.52 -0.37
N PHE A 101 -2.95 -0.93 -1.37
CA PHE A 101 -1.67 -1.42 -1.88
C PHE A 101 -0.56 -1.31 -0.84
N GLY A 102 -0.42 -0.15 -0.22
CA GLY A 102 0.61 0.11 0.79
C GLY A 102 0.49 -0.79 2.02
N SER A 103 -0.73 -1.04 2.49
CA SER A 103 -0.97 -1.94 3.61
C SER A 103 -0.68 -3.40 3.25
N ASP A 104 -1.09 -3.86 2.07
CA ASP A 104 -0.77 -5.20 1.59
C ASP A 104 0.75 -5.40 1.45
N TYR A 105 1.44 -4.41 0.92
CA TYR A 105 2.90 -4.42 0.80
C TYR A 105 3.58 -4.46 2.17
N TYR A 106 3.17 -3.59 3.10
CA TYR A 106 3.71 -3.60 4.46
C TYR A 106 3.48 -4.94 5.18
N LEU A 107 2.27 -5.49 5.09
CA LEU A 107 1.95 -6.79 5.71
C LEU A 107 2.75 -7.93 5.07
N GLY A 108 3.02 -7.87 3.78
CA GLY A 108 3.92 -8.80 3.11
C GLY A 108 5.35 -8.71 3.62
N LEU A 109 5.87 -7.50 3.84
CA LEU A 109 7.17 -7.27 4.47
C LEU A 109 7.20 -7.80 5.90
N LYS A 110 6.16 -7.55 6.68
CA LYS A 110 6.05 -8.05 8.05
C LYS A 110 6.06 -9.59 8.09
N LYS A 111 5.37 -10.23 7.18
CA LYS A 111 5.38 -11.69 7.06
C LYS A 111 6.77 -12.22 6.70
N TYR A 112 7.47 -11.56 5.78
CA TYR A 112 8.81 -11.95 5.35
C TYR A 112 9.85 -11.77 6.45
N TYR A 113 9.88 -10.61 7.11
CA TYR A 113 10.86 -10.31 8.17
C TYR A 113 10.45 -10.82 9.55
N GLY A 114 9.18 -11.10 9.78
CA GLY A 114 8.66 -11.68 11.02
C GLY A 114 8.38 -10.68 12.15
N ASN A 115 8.62 -9.38 11.95
CA ASN A 115 8.38 -8.36 12.97
C ASN A 115 8.17 -6.96 12.36
N ASP A 116 7.57 -6.06 13.13
CA ASP A 116 7.27 -4.70 12.67
C ASP A 116 8.54 -3.86 12.45
N ARG A 117 9.54 -3.97 13.32
CA ARG A 117 10.78 -3.18 13.21
C ARG A 117 11.45 -3.39 11.85
N ASP A 118 11.73 -4.62 11.50
CA ASP A 118 12.45 -4.95 10.27
C ASP A 118 11.58 -4.69 9.03
N ALA A 119 10.26 -4.89 9.14
CA ALA A 119 9.32 -4.53 8.08
C ALA A 119 9.29 -3.02 7.82
N LEU A 120 9.32 -2.19 8.86
CA LEU A 120 9.39 -0.73 8.73
C LEU A 120 10.72 -0.28 8.14
N ILE A 121 11.83 -0.90 8.54
CA ILE A 121 13.14 -0.65 7.93
C ILE A 121 13.06 -0.94 6.43
N ALA A 122 12.52 -2.09 6.05
CA ALA A 122 12.39 -2.47 4.65
C ALA A 122 11.44 -1.55 3.87
N TYR A 123 10.38 -1.09 4.50
CA TYR A 123 9.45 -0.14 3.89
C TYR A 123 10.13 1.19 3.53
N ASN A 124 10.95 1.73 4.42
CA ASN A 124 11.65 3.00 4.24
C ASN A 124 12.98 2.85 3.47
N TYR A 125 13.80 1.87 3.83
CA TYR A 125 15.17 1.69 3.31
C TYR A 125 15.24 0.76 2.09
N GLY A 126 14.19 -0.01 1.85
CA GLY A 126 14.11 -1.01 0.80
C GLY A 126 14.50 -2.42 1.27
N PRO A 127 13.86 -3.47 0.71
CA PRO A 127 14.11 -4.85 1.13
C PRO A 127 15.53 -5.32 0.88
N GLY A 128 16.13 -4.98 -0.27
CA GLY A 128 17.51 -5.36 -0.59
C GLY A 128 18.51 -4.81 0.40
N ASN A 129 18.43 -3.51 0.71
CA ASN A 129 19.29 -2.87 1.71
C ASN A 129 19.06 -3.44 3.11
N THR A 130 17.84 -3.81 3.43
CA THR A 130 17.47 -4.39 4.72
C THR A 130 18.07 -5.78 4.87
N ASP A 131 18.02 -6.61 3.84
CA ASP A 131 18.63 -7.94 3.84
C ASP A 131 20.15 -7.83 4.07
N ASP A 132 20.82 -6.92 3.38
CA ASP A 132 22.26 -6.65 3.56
C ASP A 132 22.57 -6.17 4.99
N TRP A 133 21.76 -5.29 5.53
CA TRP A 133 21.91 -4.79 6.90
C TRP A 133 21.76 -5.91 7.94
N LEU A 134 20.80 -6.82 7.75
CA LEU A 134 20.61 -7.97 8.61
C LEU A 134 21.84 -8.92 8.56
N GLU A 135 22.37 -9.18 7.37
CA GLU A 135 23.57 -10.01 7.19
C GLU A 135 24.81 -9.39 7.83
N GLN A 136 24.88 -8.07 7.89
CA GLN A 136 26.00 -7.32 8.48
C GLN A 136 25.93 -7.16 10.00
N GLY A 137 24.95 -7.79 10.65
CA GLY A 137 24.82 -7.80 12.11
C GLY A 137 23.73 -6.90 12.70
N ALA A 138 22.93 -6.26 11.85
CA ALA A 138 21.72 -5.52 12.25
C ALA A 138 21.98 -4.42 13.30
N ASP A 139 23.03 -3.65 13.14
CA ASP A 139 23.31 -2.49 14.00
C ASP A 139 22.41 -1.32 13.60
N LEU A 140 21.48 -0.94 14.48
CA LEU A 140 20.56 0.18 14.25
C LEU A 140 21.28 1.51 13.98
N ASN A 141 22.46 1.71 14.57
CA ASN A 141 23.26 2.93 14.36
C ASN A 141 23.88 3.00 12.97
N SER A 142 23.99 1.88 12.26
CA SER A 142 24.50 1.84 10.89
C SER A 142 23.46 2.18 9.83
N LEU A 143 22.17 2.22 10.19
CA LEU A 143 21.11 2.63 9.28
C LEU A 143 21.23 4.11 8.92
N PRO A 144 20.76 4.53 7.74
CA PRO A 144 20.62 5.95 7.42
C PRO A 144 19.85 6.70 8.51
N LYS A 145 20.22 7.95 8.74
CA LYS A 145 19.57 8.77 9.78
C LYS A 145 18.08 8.93 9.53
N GLU A 146 17.68 9.03 8.27
CA GLU A 146 16.28 9.05 7.86
C GLU A 146 15.54 7.80 8.35
N THR A 147 16.11 6.63 8.15
CA THR A 147 15.50 5.35 8.59
C THR A 147 15.45 5.25 10.11
N GLN A 148 16.49 5.68 10.81
CA GLN A 148 16.46 5.75 12.27
C GLN A 148 15.34 6.64 12.79
N ASN A 149 15.17 7.82 12.21
CA ASN A 149 14.11 8.76 12.56
C ASN A 149 12.72 8.22 12.22
N TYR A 150 12.59 7.51 11.10
CA TYR A 150 11.36 6.84 10.69
C TYR A 150 10.89 5.83 11.74
N LEU A 151 11.80 4.98 12.21
CA LEU A 151 11.51 4.03 13.28
C LEU A 151 11.06 4.70 14.58
N LYS A 152 11.74 5.76 14.99
CA LYS A 152 11.40 6.50 16.20
C LYS A 152 9.98 7.09 16.13
N LYS A 153 9.62 7.68 15.00
CA LYS A 153 8.29 8.27 14.83
C LYS A 153 7.18 7.22 14.92
N ILE A 154 7.41 6.01 14.47
CA ILE A 154 6.37 4.98 14.38
C ILE A 154 6.34 4.10 15.63
N LEU A 155 7.49 3.71 16.17
CA LEU A 155 7.59 2.72 17.24
C LEU A 155 7.73 3.30 18.65
N GLU A 156 8.22 4.53 18.79
CA GLU A 156 8.53 5.12 20.12
C GLU A 156 7.47 6.10 20.64
N GLU A 157 6.32 6.14 20.02
CA GLU A 157 5.19 6.91 20.56
C GLU A 157 4.32 6.07 21.51
#